data_ec40fa8cfe5804e9a30780b28d8ebc7f
#
_entry.id   ec40fa8cfe5804e9a30780b28d8ebc7f
#
_cell.length_a   1.000
_cell.length_b   1.000
_cell.length_c   1.000
_cell.angle_alpha   90.00
_cell.angle_beta   90.00
_cell.angle_gamma   90.00
#
_symmetry.space_group_name_H-M   'P 1'
#
loop_
_entity.id
_entity.type
_entity.pdbx_description
1 polymer ?
#
loop_
_entity_poly.entity_id
_entity_poly.type
_entity_poly.pdbx_seq_one_letter_code
_entity_poly.pdbx_strand_id
1 'polypeptide(L)'
;MYIGKAALLSGTTVKTIRHYEDIGLLPPPVREGKYRVYSQQSVELLTFIKCAQQLGFKLKEMQAILQDHRGQELPWDLANKAIADKKIELKAQIQGLQNIYDGLEQFESSLKDAQYQCQFEHLSKTA
;
A
#
# COMPACT_ATOMS: atom_id res chain seq x y z
N MET A 1 8.43 10.25 -23.99
CA MET A 1 9.12 11.25 -23.14
C MET A 1 10.29 10.62 -22.42
N TYR A 2 11.24 11.42 -22.00
CA TYR A 2 12.40 10.94 -21.24
C TYR A 2 12.07 10.79 -19.76
N ILE A 3 12.96 10.11 -19.03
CA ILE A 3 12.73 9.70 -17.64
C ILE A 3 12.44 10.88 -16.71
N GLY A 4 13.11 12.03 -16.89
CA GLY A 4 12.89 13.20 -16.05
C GLY A 4 11.47 13.74 -16.15
N LYS A 5 10.93 13.78 -17.37
CA LYS A 5 9.56 14.23 -17.60
C LYS A 5 8.54 13.21 -17.06
N ALA A 6 8.82 11.92 -17.26
CA ALA A 6 7.97 10.87 -16.71
C ALA A 6 7.91 10.94 -15.19
N ALA A 7 9.04 11.18 -14.54
CA ALA A 7 9.08 11.37 -13.08
C ALA A 7 8.25 12.57 -12.64
N LEU A 8 8.39 13.68 -13.33
CA LEU A 8 7.63 14.90 -13.01
C LEU A 8 6.13 14.67 -13.15
N LEU A 9 5.69 14.10 -14.27
CA LEU A 9 4.26 13.89 -14.54
C LEU A 9 3.61 12.86 -13.62
N SER A 10 4.35 11.84 -13.21
CA SER A 10 3.85 10.79 -12.31
C SER A 10 3.98 11.15 -10.84
N GLY A 11 4.69 12.24 -10.53
CA GLY A 11 4.95 12.61 -9.14
C GLY A 11 5.92 11.68 -8.43
N THR A 12 6.77 11.00 -9.19
CA THR A 12 7.81 10.11 -8.65
C THR A 12 9.20 10.71 -8.90
N THR A 13 10.23 9.93 -8.66
CA THR A 13 11.61 10.34 -8.92
C THR A 13 12.23 9.40 -9.96
N VAL A 14 13.30 9.88 -10.61
CA VAL A 14 14.08 9.05 -11.54
C VAL A 14 14.58 7.78 -10.85
N LYS A 15 15.05 7.90 -9.62
CA LYS A 15 15.52 6.76 -8.82
C LYS A 15 14.40 5.74 -8.61
N THR A 16 13.21 6.20 -8.27
CA THR A 16 12.05 5.35 -8.05
C THR A 16 11.65 4.61 -9.33
N ILE A 17 11.64 5.30 -10.46
CA ILE A 17 11.31 4.69 -11.76
C ILE A 17 12.30 3.58 -12.09
N ARG A 18 13.58 3.83 -11.91
CA ARG A 18 14.62 2.82 -12.14
C ARG A 18 14.45 1.61 -11.23
N HIS A 19 14.12 1.86 -9.97
CA HIS A 19 13.88 0.78 -9.00
C HIS A 19 12.70 -0.08 -9.43
N TYR A 20 11.60 0.53 -9.84
CA TYR A 20 10.42 -0.20 -10.29
C TYR A 20 10.69 -1.04 -11.54
N GLU A 21 11.53 -0.55 -12.44
CA GLU A 21 11.97 -1.34 -13.59
C GLU A 21 12.79 -2.55 -13.14
N ASP A 22 13.73 -2.34 -12.23
CA ASP A 22 14.61 -3.39 -11.73
C ASP A 22 13.84 -4.53 -11.06
N ILE A 23 12.81 -4.22 -10.31
CA ILE A 23 11.99 -5.23 -9.61
C ILE A 23 10.84 -5.76 -10.45
N GLY A 24 10.71 -5.30 -11.69
CA GLY A 24 9.71 -5.81 -12.63
C GLY A 24 8.31 -5.26 -12.47
N LEU A 25 8.12 -4.16 -11.73
CA LEU A 25 6.83 -3.48 -11.65
C LEU A 25 6.49 -2.73 -12.92
N LEU A 26 7.49 -2.18 -13.59
CA LEU A 26 7.33 -1.51 -14.87
C LEU A 26 7.94 -2.36 -15.97
N PRO A 27 7.32 -2.39 -17.16
CA PRO A 27 7.98 -3.00 -18.31
C PRO A 27 9.24 -2.22 -18.67
N PRO A 28 10.24 -2.87 -19.31
CA PRO A 28 11.41 -2.16 -19.78
C PRO A 28 11.00 -1.03 -20.73
N PRO A 29 11.57 0.16 -20.60
CA PRO A 29 11.23 1.26 -21.49
C PRO A 29 11.79 1.03 -22.88
N VAL A 30 11.14 1.60 -23.88
CA VAL A 30 11.70 1.69 -25.22
C VAL A 30 12.91 2.60 -25.15
N ARG A 31 13.99 2.22 -25.85
CA ARG A 31 15.20 3.03 -25.86
C ARG A 31 15.35 3.76 -27.18
N GLU A 32 15.71 5.02 -27.08
CA GLU A 32 16.09 5.86 -28.21
C GLU A 32 17.58 6.20 -28.04
N GLY A 33 18.43 5.42 -28.67
CA GLY A 33 19.87 5.50 -28.46
C GLY A 33 20.22 5.13 -27.02
N LYS A 34 20.81 6.06 -26.28
CA LYS A 34 21.20 5.89 -24.88
C LYS A 34 20.04 6.15 -23.92
N TYR A 35 18.96 6.75 -24.39
CA TYR A 35 17.92 7.29 -23.54
C TYR A 35 16.73 6.37 -23.43
N ARG A 36 16.13 6.33 -22.23
CA ARG A 36 14.88 5.65 -21.98
C ARG A 36 13.72 6.55 -22.39
N VAL A 37 12.77 5.98 -23.12
CA VAL A 37 11.56 6.70 -23.55
C VAL A 37 10.35 6.05 -22.92
N TYR A 38 9.53 6.87 -22.29
CA TYR A 38 8.35 6.44 -21.56
C TYR A 38 7.09 6.91 -22.28
N SER A 39 6.06 6.06 -22.25
CA SER A 39 4.77 6.38 -22.83
C SER A 39 3.84 7.01 -21.78
N GLN A 40 2.71 7.54 -22.25
CA GLN A 40 1.66 8.01 -21.36
C GLN A 40 1.13 6.86 -20.47
N GLN A 41 1.05 5.64 -21.01
CA GLN A 41 0.65 4.46 -20.24
C GLN A 41 1.62 4.20 -19.08
N SER A 42 2.92 4.37 -19.32
CA SER A 42 3.92 4.22 -18.26
C SER A 42 3.72 5.25 -17.15
N VAL A 43 3.40 6.47 -17.50
CA VAL A 43 3.12 7.53 -16.53
C VAL A 43 1.88 7.20 -15.70
N GLU A 44 0.83 6.71 -16.34
CA GLU A 44 -0.40 6.30 -15.65
C GLU A 44 -0.14 5.16 -14.68
N LEU A 45 0.65 4.18 -15.09
CA LEU A 45 1.03 3.06 -14.25
C LEU A 45 1.86 3.52 -13.05
N LEU A 46 2.84 4.39 -13.28
CA LEU A 46 3.65 4.97 -12.21
C LEU A 46 2.79 5.72 -11.20
N THR A 47 1.85 6.52 -11.68
CA THR A 47 0.93 7.26 -10.83
C THR A 47 0.08 6.32 -9.99
N PHE A 48 -0.43 5.26 -10.60
CA PHE A 48 -1.21 4.22 -9.90
C PHE A 48 -0.37 3.57 -8.79
N ILE A 49 0.84 3.14 -9.11
CA ILE A 49 1.72 2.48 -8.13
C ILE A 49 1.99 3.41 -6.95
N LYS A 50 2.32 4.65 -7.24
CA LYS A 50 2.59 5.64 -6.19
C LYS A 50 1.39 5.82 -5.27
N CYS A 51 0.21 6.05 -5.84
CA CYS A 51 -1.01 6.25 -5.06
C CYS A 51 -1.35 5.02 -4.22
N ALA A 52 -1.22 3.83 -4.80
CA ALA A 52 -1.49 2.58 -4.09
C ALA A 52 -0.56 2.39 -2.89
N GLN A 53 0.73 2.70 -3.05
CA GLN A 53 1.68 2.62 -1.94
C GLN A 53 1.35 3.60 -0.82
N GLN A 54 0.94 4.80 -1.17
CA GLN A 54 0.53 5.80 -0.18
C GLN A 54 -0.70 5.34 0.61
N LEU A 55 -1.51 4.49 0.03
CA LEU A 55 -2.74 3.98 0.65
C LEU A 55 -2.55 2.60 1.30
N GLY A 56 -1.32 2.12 1.43
CA GLY A 56 -1.01 0.94 2.20
C GLY A 56 -0.73 -0.33 1.40
N PHE A 57 -0.66 -0.26 0.07
CA PHE A 57 -0.24 -1.41 -0.72
C PHE A 57 1.28 -1.57 -0.66
N LYS A 58 1.73 -2.79 -0.42
CA LYS A 58 3.15 -3.12 -0.43
C LYS A 58 3.61 -3.44 -1.85
N LEU A 59 4.90 -3.26 -2.12
CA LEU A 59 5.46 -3.55 -3.45
C LEU A 59 5.19 -4.98 -3.88
N LYS A 60 5.26 -5.95 -2.96
CA LYS A 60 4.95 -7.35 -3.29
C LYS A 60 3.51 -7.55 -3.73
N GLU A 61 2.57 -6.84 -3.11
CA GLU A 61 1.16 -6.88 -3.50
C GLU A 61 0.99 -6.31 -4.91
N MET A 62 1.68 -5.21 -5.20
CA MET A 62 1.67 -4.60 -6.52
C MET A 62 2.26 -5.51 -7.58
N GLN A 63 3.37 -6.17 -7.27
CA GLN A 63 3.99 -7.14 -8.18
C GLN A 63 3.03 -8.28 -8.53
N ALA A 64 2.29 -8.78 -7.55
CA ALA A 64 1.31 -9.84 -7.78
C ALA A 64 0.18 -9.38 -8.71
N ILE A 65 -0.28 -8.13 -8.56
CA ILE A 65 -1.35 -7.57 -9.40
C ILE A 65 -0.87 -7.36 -10.84
N LEU A 66 0.36 -6.89 -11.01
CA LEU A 66 0.87 -6.43 -12.31
C LEU A 66 1.72 -7.47 -13.03
N GLN A 67 2.00 -8.60 -12.40
CA GLN A 67 2.98 -9.59 -12.86
C GLN A 67 2.74 -10.04 -14.31
N ASP A 68 1.50 -10.33 -14.68
CA ASP A 68 1.17 -10.87 -16.00
C ASP A 68 0.70 -9.80 -16.99
N HIS A 69 0.84 -8.52 -16.63
CA HIS A 69 0.28 -7.41 -17.42
C HIS A 69 1.33 -6.40 -17.86
N ARG A 70 2.59 -6.81 -17.90
CA ARG A 70 3.69 -5.93 -18.31
C ARG A 70 3.52 -5.46 -19.75
N GLY A 71 3.65 -4.16 -19.95
CA GLY A 71 3.57 -3.56 -21.27
C GLY A 71 2.15 -3.43 -21.81
N GLN A 72 1.15 -3.81 -21.05
CA GLN A 72 -0.26 -3.72 -21.42
C GLN A 72 -0.95 -2.63 -20.58
N GLU A 73 -2.21 -2.38 -20.88
CA GLU A 73 -3.01 -1.47 -20.08
C GLU A 73 -3.13 -1.97 -18.65
N LEU A 74 -3.34 -1.03 -17.73
CA LEU A 74 -3.54 -1.34 -16.32
C LEU A 74 -4.72 -2.32 -16.19
N PRO A 75 -4.56 -3.44 -15.47
CA PRO A 75 -5.64 -4.42 -15.31
C PRO A 75 -6.67 -3.93 -14.29
N TRP A 76 -7.61 -3.12 -14.75
CA TRP A 76 -8.59 -2.44 -13.89
C TRP A 76 -9.38 -3.38 -13.01
N ASP A 77 -9.81 -4.55 -13.54
CA ASP A 77 -10.57 -5.52 -12.76
C ASP A 77 -9.78 -6.08 -11.59
N LEU A 78 -8.51 -6.43 -11.84
CA LEU A 78 -7.63 -6.92 -10.79
C LEU A 78 -7.31 -5.83 -9.77
N ALA A 79 -7.09 -4.60 -10.25
CA ALA A 79 -6.83 -3.47 -9.38
C ALA A 79 -8.03 -3.18 -8.47
N ASN A 80 -9.24 -3.18 -9.02
CA ASN A 80 -10.45 -2.97 -8.24
C ASN A 80 -10.69 -4.07 -7.21
N LYS A 81 -10.41 -5.32 -7.57
CA LYS A 81 -10.51 -6.44 -6.63
C LYS A 81 -9.51 -6.28 -5.48
N ALA A 82 -8.28 -5.93 -5.80
CA ALA A 82 -7.25 -5.73 -4.79
C ALA A 82 -7.62 -4.59 -3.83
N ILE A 83 -8.22 -3.52 -4.35
CA ILE A 83 -8.71 -2.40 -3.53
C ILE A 83 -9.83 -2.87 -2.60
N ALA A 84 -10.78 -3.65 -3.12
CA ALA A 84 -11.87 -4.19 -2.32
C ALA A 84 -11.35 -5.07 -1.18
N ASP A 85 -10.39 -5.94 -1.48
CA ASP A 85 -9.78 -6.82 -0.47
C ASP A 85 -9.02 -6.00 0.57
N LYS A 86 -8.29 -4.97 0.15
CA LYS A 86 -7.57 -4.07 1.06
C LYS A 86 -8.53 -3.33 1.99
N LYS A 87 -9.68 -2.91 1.49
CA LYS A 87 -10.70 -2.24 2.30
C LYS A 87 -11.26 -3.16 3.38
N ILE A 88 -11.47 -4.44 3.06
CA ILE A 88 -11.93 -5.43 4.03
C ILE A 88 -10.87 -5.62 5.12
N GLU A 89 -9.61 -5.77 4.72
CA GLU A 89 -8.49 -5.90 5.65
C GLU A 89 -8.40 -4.69 6.59
N LEU A 90 -8.50 -3.48 6.03
CA LEU A 90 -8.44 -2.25 6.82
C LEU A 90 -9.61 -2.15 7.80
N LYS A 91 -10.81 -2.53 7.39
CA LYS A 91 -11.97 -2.53 8.31
C LYS A 91 -11.75 -3.46 9.48
N ALA A 92 -11.16 -4.63 9.24
CA ALA A 92 -10.84 -5.57 10.32
C ALA A 92 -9.81 -4.97 11.28
N GLN A 93 -8.79 -4.30 10.75
CA GLN A 93 -7.79 -3.62 11.57
C GLN A 93 -8.40 -2.47 12.39
N ILE A 94 -9.27 -1.68 11.79
CA ILE A 94 -9.98 -0.60 12.48
C ILE A 94 -10.82 -1.17 13.63
N GLN A 95 -11.55 -2.25 13.37
CA GLN A 95 -12.36 -2.89 14.40
C GLN A 95 -11.47 -3.41 15.54
N GLY A 96 -10.34 -4.01 15.20
CA GLY A 96 -9.38 -4.47 16.20
C GLY A 96 -8.87 -3.35 17.09
N LEU A 97 -8.52 -2.22 16.48
CA LEU A 97 -8.07 -1.04 17.22
C LEU A 97 -9.19 -0.45 18.08
N GLN A 98 -10.42 -0.44 17.58
CA GLN A 98 -11.57 0.02 18.33
C GLN A 98 -11.79 -0.83 19.57
N ASN A 99 -11.65 -2.15 19.43
CA ASN A 99 -11.79 -3.06 20.57
C ASN A 99 -10.74 -2.80 21.65
N ILE A 100 -9.51 -2.52 21.24
CA ILE A 100 -8.43 -2.19 22.17
C ILE A 100 -8.74 -0.87 22.87
N TYR A 101 -9.19 0.13 22.12
CA TYR A 101 -9.56 1.42 22.69
C TYR A 101 -10.67 1.26 23.72
N ASP A 102 -11.72 0.53 23.39
CA ASP A 102 -12.85 0.28 24.31
C ASP A 102 -12.37 -0.45 25.57
N GLY A 103 -11.47 -1.41 25.40
CA GLY A 103 -10.86 -2.12 26.53
C GLY A 103 -10.09 -1.19 27.45
N LEU A 104 -9.36 -0.23 26.88
CA LEU A 104 -8.62 0.75 27.68
C LEU A 104 -9.58 1.67 28.45
N GLU A 105 -10.69 2.05 27.84
CA GLU A 105 -11.72 2.85 28.53
C GLU A 105 -12.29 2.11 29.74
N GLN A 106 -12.60 0.83 29.57
CA GLN A 106 -13.08 0.00 30.66
C GLN A 106 -12.02 -0.17 31.75
N PHE A 107 -10.79 -0.37 31.34
CA PHE A 107 -9.66 -0.50 32.26
C PHE A 107 -9.49 0.78 33.08
N GLU A 108 -9.57 1.93 32.44
CA GLU A 108 -9.48 3.22 33.12
C GLU A 108 -10.59 3.39 34.15
N SER A 109 -11.83 3.03 33.80
CA SER A 109 -12.96 3.08 34.71
C SER A 109 -12.75 2.18 35.92
N SER A 110 -12.20 0.98 35.68
CA SER A 110 -11.93 0.03 36.76
C SER A 110 -10.87 0.53 37.74
N LEU A 111 -9.89 1.29 37.25
CA LEU A 111 -8.85 1.87 38.09
C LEU A 111 -9.39 2.92 39.07
N LYS A 112 -10.49 3.55 38.74
CA LYS A 112 -11.12 4.57 39.59
C LYS A 112 -11.87 3.94 40.78
N ASP A 113 -12.19 2.65 40.69
CA ASP A 113 -12.88 1.95 41.74
C ASP A 113 -11.89 1.46 42.78
N ALA A 114 -12.31 1.49 44.06
CA ALA A 114 -11.49 0.98 45.17
C ALA A 114 -11.24 -0.52 45.07
N GLN A 115 -12.08 -1.23 44.35
CA GLN A 115 -11.98 -2.68 44.18
C GLN A 115 -11.65 -3.00 42.72
N TYR A 116 -10.56 -2.42 42.24
CA TYR A 116 -10.11 -2.63 40.86
C TYR A 116 -9.99 -4.11 40.54
N GLN A 117 -10.58 -4.50 39.40
CA GLN A 117 -10.43 -5.83 38.84
C GLN A 117 -10.42 -5.73 37.32
N CYS A 118 -9.33 -6.15 36.71
CA CYS A 118 -9.18 -6.08 35.26
C CYS A 118 -10.05 -7.14 34.57
N GLN A 119 -10.81 -6.71 33.55
CA GLN A 119 -11.64 -7.63 32.76
C GLN A 119 -10.81 -8.57 31.90
N PHE A 120 -9.55 -8.24 31.68
CA PHE A 120 -8.61 -9.04 30.92
C PHE A 120 -7.60 -9.71 31.85
N GLU A 121 -8.08 -10.42 32.83
CA GLU A 121 -7.26 -11.05 33.87
C GLU A 121 -6.13 -11.93 33.34
N HIS A 122 -6.38 -12.61 32.24
CA HIS A 122 -5.37 -13.45 31.61
C HIS A 122 -4.12 -12.68 31.20
N LEU A 123 -4.23 -11.37 30.99
CA LEU A 123 -3.09 -10.51 30.69
C LEU A 123 -2.42 -9.98 31.94
N SER A 124 -3.18 -9.78 33.00
CA SER A 124 -2.65 -9.24 34.25
C SER A 124 -1.97 -10.28 35.14
N LYS A 125 -2.31 -11.55 34.99
CA LYS A 125 -1.75 -12.65 35.79
C LYS A 125 -0.28 -12.92 35.52
N THR A 126 0.27 -12.34 34.47
CA THR A 126 1.67 -12.50 34.11
C THR A 126 2.61 -11.55 34.86
N ALA A 127 2.06 -10.63 35.60
CA ALA A 127 2.83 -9.65 36.33
C ALA A 127 3.52 -10.24 37.57
#